data_62d7b9890bb41f207181ce7db2384f01
#
_entry.id   62d7b9890bb41f207181ce7db2384f01
#
_cell.length_a   1.000
_cell.length_b   1.000
_cell.length_c   1.000
_cell.angle_alpha   90.00
_cell.angle_beta   90.00
_cell.angle_gamma   90.00
#
_symmetry.space_group_name_H-M   'P 1'
#
loop_
_entity.id
_entity.type
_entity.pdbx_description
1 polymer ?
#
loop_
_entity_poly.entity_id
_entity_poly.type
_entity_poly.pdbx_seq_one_letter_code
_entity_poly.pdbx_strand_id
1 'polypeptide(L)'
;MKKIVLMVATAAASTFSVTNALAEEASPHSFSSNVGIFSQYVFRGITYSDERPALQGGFDYAHDNGLYAGIWGSTLEEDDNSGNSLEVDFYGGYYHQLTDDIGIDVGLLQFYYPDHKKYNGENIDTTEAYLAATWKWFTAKYSRTLTDWGG
;
A
#
# COMPACT_ATOMS: atom_id res chain seq x y z
N MET A 1 -26.46 -9.01 8.35
CA MET A 1 -25.62 -8.12 7.51
C MET A 1 -24.17 -8.44 7.83
N LYS A 2 -23.44 -9.00 6.87
CA LYS A 2 -22.05 -9.45 7.07
C LYS A 2 -21.14 -8.24 6.89
N LYS A 3 -20.32 -7.93 7.90
CA LYS A 3 -19.31 -6.86 7.82
C LYS A 3 -18.21 -7.31 6.89
N ILE A 4 -17.99 -6.56 5.81
CA ILE A 4 -16.85 -6.73 4.91
C ILE A 4 -15.64 -6.13 5.61
N VAL A 5 -14.70 -6.98 6.02
CA VAL A 5 -13.38 -6.53 6.49
C VAL A 5 -12.46 -6.62 5.29
N LEU A 6 -12.13 -5.47 4.71
CA LEU A 6 -11.13 -5.38 3.65
C LEU A 6 -9.75 -5.62 4.29
N MET A 7 -9.20 -6.82 4.15
CA MET A 7 -7.80 -7.10 4.45
C MET A 7 -6.97 -6.83 3.20
N VAL A 8 -6.25 -5.72 3.19
CA VAL A 8 -5.11 -5.57 2.29
C VAL A 8 -3.99 -6.44 2.86
N ALA A 9 -3.72 -7.57 2.21
CA ALA A 9 -2.66 -8.48 2.62
C ALA A 9 -1.31 -7.88 2.19
N THR A 10 -0.71 -7.09 3.06
CA THR A 10 0.72 -6.83 3.04
C THR A 10 1.42 -7.89 3.89
N ALA A 11 2.60 -8.29 3.45
CA ALA A 11 3.41 -9.39 4.01
C ALA A 11 3.50 -9.34 5.55
N ALA A 12 3.42 -10.52 6.14
CA ALA A 12 3.37 -10.79 7.56
C ALA A 12 4.35 -9.96 8.41
N ALA A 13 3.79 -8.99 9.12
CA ALA A 13 4.40 -8.39 10.28
C ALA A 13 3.29 -8.15 11.30
N SER A 14 3.57 -8.45 12.57
CA SER A 14 2.65 -8.25 13.68
C SER A 14 2.26 -6.76 13.78
N THR A 15 1.13 -6.39 13.21
CA THR A 15 0.58 -5.05 13.32
C THR A 15 -0.21 -4.93 14.63
N PHE A 16 0.18 -3.99 15.48
CA PHE A 16 -0.69 -3.50 16.54
C PHE A 16 -1.72 -2.56 15.89
N SER A 17 -2.92 -3.07 15.65
CA SER A 17 -4.04 -2.22 15.21
C SER A 17 -4.70 -1.62 16.43
N VAL A 18 -4.65 -0.31 16.56
CA VAL A 18 -5.47 0.42 17.55
C VAL A 18 -6.80 0.74 16.88
N THR A 19 -7.80 -0.10 17.11
CA THR A 19 -9.18 0.19 16.71
C THR A 19 -9.85 0.97 17.83
N ASN A 20 -10.15 2.24 17.60
CA ASN A 20 -11.09 2.98 18.44
C ASN A 20 -12.52 2.54 18.09
N ALA A 21 -13.06 1.59 18.86
CA ALA A 21 -14.47 1.22 18.78
C ALA A 21 -15.30 2.24 19.57
N LEU A 22 -15.69 3.33 18.94
CA LEU A 22 -16.86 4.09 19.37
C LEU A 22 -18.07 3.49 18.66
N ALA A 23 -19.09 3.12 19.43
CA ALA A 23 -20.36 2.64 18.88
C ALA A 23 -21.12 3.84 18.32
N GLU A 24 -20.85 4.16 17.06
CA GLU A 24 -21.59 5.13 16.26
C GLU A 24 -22.48 4.38 15.28
N GLU A 25 -23.60 4.95 14.87
CA GLU A 25 -24.47 4.39 13.80
C GLU A 25 -23.59 4.01 12.61
N ALA A 26 -23.88 2.88 11.96
CA ALA A 26 -23.04 2.30 10.94
C ALA A 26 -22.75 3.30 9.81
N SER A 27 -21.65 4.04 9.95
CA SER A 27 -21.14 4.96 8.94
C SER A 27 -20.70 4.14 7.71
N PRO A 28 -21.02 4.57 6.49
CA PRO A 28 -20.49 3.93 5.29
C PRO A 28 -18.98 4.18 5.12
N HIS A 29 -18.39 5.01 5.96
CA HIS A 29 -16.99 5.39 5.95
C HIS A 29 -16.21 4.63 7.01
N SER A 30 -15.08 4.05 6.63
CA SER A 30 -14.14 3.38 7.53
C SER A 30 -12.75 4.02 7.40
N PHE A 31 -12.09 4.22 8.54
CA PHE A 31 -10.72 4.73 8.61
C PHE A 31 -9.89 3.79 9.45
N SER A 32 -8.65 3.55 9.01
CA SER A 32 -7.66 2.79 9.77
C SER A 32 -6.28 3.42 9.65
N SER A 33 -5.43 3.11 10.62
CA SER A 33 -4.03 3.52 10.57
C SER A 33 -3.16 2.46 11.23
N ASN A 34 -1.92 2.37 10.79
CA ASN A 34 -0.93 1.47 11.35
C ASN A 34 0.45 2.14 11.38
N VAL A 35 1.29 1.69 12.29
CA VAL A 35 2.70 2.04 12.35
C VAL A 35 3.47 0.88 12.95
N GLY A 36 4.66 0.59 12.45
CA GLY A 36 5.49 -0.50 12.96
C GLY A 36 6.96 -0.32 12.61
N ILE A 37 7.81 -1.03 13.36
CA ILE A 37 9.24 -1.16 13.06
C ILE A 37 9.45 -2.59 12.57
N PHE A 38 10.06 -2.70 11.39
CA PHE A 38 10.32 -3.97 10.71
C PHE A 38 11.81 -4.20 10.66
N SER A 39 12.24 -5.46 10.63
CA SER A 39 13.66 -5.82 10.56
C SER A 39 14.33 -5.29 9.31
N GLN A 40 13.56 -5.18 8.21
CA GLN A 40 13.96 -4.55 6.95
C GLN A 40 12.72 -4.26 6.10
N TYR A 41 12.89 -3.40 5.10
CA TYR A 41 11.90 -3.19 4.05
C TYR A 41 12.28 -4.00 2.81
N VAL A 42 11.41 -4.94 2.45
CA VAL A 42 11.55 -5.76 1.23
C VAL A 42 10.34 -5.55 0.34
N PHE A 43 10.56 -5.11 -0.90
CA PHE A 43 9.52 -4.95 -1.89
C PHE A 43 9.86 -5.77 -3.13
N ARG A 44 8.95 -6.66 -3.55
CA ARG A 44 9.12 -7.56 -4.70
C ARG A 44 10.45 -8.35 -4.69
N GLY A 45 10.95 -8.71 -3.49
CA GLY A 45 12.16 -9.51 -3.31
C GLY A 45 13.47 -8.70 -3.25
N ILE A 46 13.40 -7.37 -3.31
CA ILE A 46 14.55 -6.47 -3.21
C ILE A 46 14.48 -5.72 -1.89
N THR A 47 15.60 -5.61 -1.17
CA THR A 47 15.68 -4.78 0.04
C THR A 47 15.79 -3.30 -0.34
N TYR A 48 14.98 -2.47 0.34
CA TYR A 48 14.99 -1.00 0.22
C TYR A 48 15.51 -0.32 1.48
N SER A 49 15.95 -1.09 2.46
CA SER A 49 16.53 -0.60 3.71
C SER A 49 17.91 -1.18 4.00
N ASP A 50 18.59 -1.73 3.01
CA ASP A 50 19.93 -2.37 3.14
C ASP A 50 19.99 -3.33 4.33
N GLU A 51 18.99 -4.22 4.46
CA GLU A 51 18.84 -5.18 5.56
C GLU A 51 18.77 -4.53 6.97
N ARG A 52 18.47 -3.22 7.05
CA ARG A 52 18.36 -2.46 8.29
C ARG A 52 16.91 -2.27 8.71
N PRO A 53 16.64 -1.99 9.98
CA PRO A 53 15.30 -1.72 10.45
C PRO A 53 14.64 -0.55 9.72
N ALA A 54 13.39 -0.74 9.29
CA ALA A 54 12.58 0.29 8.66
C ALA A 54 11.37 0.64 9.53
N LEU A 55 11.08 1.94 9.65
CA LEU A 55 9.82 2.43 10.20
C LEU A 55 8.82 2.53 9.07
N GLN A 56 7.69 1.83 9.21
CA GLN A 56 6.63 1.81 8.20
C GLN A 56 5.28 2.14 8.83
N GLY A 57 4.39 2.75 8.05
CA GLY A 57 3.05 3.03 8.53
C GLY A 57 2.16 3.58 7.43
N GLY A 58 0.86 3.65 7.72
CA GLY A 58 -0.11 4.11 6.75
C GLY A 58 -1.41 4.56 7.37
N PHE A 59 -2.21 5.18 6.52
CA PHE A 59 -3.56 5.60 6.82
C PHE A 59 -4.46 5.20 5.65
N ASP A 60 -5.56 4.51 5.95
CA ASP A 60 -6.48 3.98 4.97
C ASP A 60 -7.88 4.54 5.19
N TYR A 61 -8.55 4.80 4.10
CA TYR A 61 -9.97 5.10 4.00
C TYR A 61 -10.66 4.05 3.14
N ALA A 62 -11.82 3.58 3.55
CA ALA A 62 -12.69 2.74 2.76
C ALA A 62 -14.14 3.17 2.89
N HIS A 63 -14.90 3.01 1.82
CA HIS A 63 -16.33 3.25 1.76
C HIS A 63 -17.08 1.95 1.45
N ASP A 64 -18.27 1.77 2.02
CA ASP A 64 -19.09 0.56 1.86
C ASP A 64 -19.46 0.23 0.40
N ASN A 65 -19.40 1.22 -0.51
CA ASN A 65 -19.61 0.98 -1.94
C ASN A 65 -18.41 0.34 -2.64
N GLY A 66 -17.29 0.12 -1.94
CA GLY A 66 -16.08 -0.49 -2.46
C GLY A 66 -14.96 0.48 -2.83
N LEU A 67 -15.19 1.79 -2.83
CA LEU A 67 -14.12 2.78 -3.03
C LEU A 67 -13.19 2.80 -1.83
N TYR A 68 -11.89 2.95 -2.09
CA TYR A 68 -10.87 3.13 -1.06
C TYR A 68 -9.74 4.04 -1.54
N ALA A 69 -9.05 4.63 -0.58
CA ALA A 69 -7.83 5.39 -0.80
C ALA A 69 -6.94 5.28 0.43
N GLY A 70 -5.64 5.48 0.26
CA GLY A 70 -4.72 5.48 1.39
C GLY A 70 -3.39 6.13 1.05
N ILE A 71 -2.62 6.30 2.10
CA ILE A 71 -1.23 6.72 2.07
C ILE A 71 -0.43 5.75 2.93
N TRP A 72 0.71 5.33 2.43
CA TRP A 72 1.66 4.50 3.17
C TRP A 72 3.05 5.12 3.04
N GLY A 73 3.94 4.83 3.97
CA GLY A 73 5.31 5.27 3.88
C GLY A 73 6.27 4.36 4.62
N SER A 74 7.53 4.41 4.21
CA SER A 74 8.64 3.68 4.81
C SER A 74 9.90 4.50 4.78
N THR A 75 10.69 4.40 5.85
CA THR A 75 12.08 4.80 5.76
C THR A 75 12.84 3.86 4.84
N LEU A 76 13.73 4.44 4.04
CA LEU A 76 14.61 3.74 3.11
C LEU A 76 16.07 3.87 3.58
N GLU A 77 16.91 2.97 3.09
CA GLU A 77 18.37 3.12 3.11
C GLU A 77 18.91 2.43 1.86
N GLU A 78 19.14 3.21 0.81
CA GLU A 78 19.69 2.72 -0.45
C GLU A 78 21.19 3.02 -0.50
N ASP A 79 21.99 2.01 -0.83
CA ASP A 79 23.47 2.10 -0.90
C ASP A 79 23.98 2.69 -2.23
N ASP A 80 23.06 3.30 -3.02
CA ASP A 80 23.36 3.76 -4.38
C ASP A 80 23.73 5.24 -4.49
N ASN A 81 23.92 5.94 -3.36
CA ASN A 81 24.14 7.40 -3.28
C ASN A 81 22.93 8.23 -3.82
N SER A 82 21.77 7.64 -4.02
CA SER A 82 20.53 8.36 -4.41
C SER A 82 20.13 9.39 -3.37
N GLY A 83 20.48 9.11 -2.10
CA GLY A 83 20.11 9.92 -0.96
C GLY A 83 18.64 9.78 -0.57
N ASN A 84 17.94 8.78 -1.11
CA ASN A 84 16.59 8.46 -0.70
C ASN A 84 16.57 7.94 0.73
N SER A 85 15.76 8.55 1.57
CA SER A 85 15.56 8.15 2.96
C SER A 85 14.10 7.85 3.28
N LEU A 86 13.19 8.18 2.37
CA LEU A 86 11.75 8.05 2.55
C LEU A 86 11.05 7.68 1.25
N GLU A 87 10.15 6.72 1.32
CA GLU A 87 9.13 6.41 0.33
C GLU A 87 7.76 6.77 0.87
N VAL A 88 6.93 7.39 0.04
CA VAL A 88 5.54 7.68 0.33
C VAL A 88 4.69 7.23 -0.83
N ASP A 89 3.74 6.34 -0.56
CA ASP A 89 2.83 5.78 -1.54
C ASP A 89 1.45 6.36 -1.38
N PHE A 90 0.86 6.83 -2.46
CA PHE A 90 -0.54 7.20 -2.55
C PHE A 90 -1.27 6.17 -3.38
N TYR A 91 -2.35 5.62 -2.86
CA TYR A 91 -3.12 4.62 -3.59
C TYR A 91 -4.61 4.84 -3.46
N GLY A 92 -5.34 4.32 -4.43
CA GLY A 92 -6.77 4.30 -4.40
C GLY A 92 -7.34 3.39 -5.46
N GLY A 93 -8.53 2.91 -5.22
CA GLY A 93 -9.13 1.94 -6.10
C GLY A 93 -10.59 1.65 -5.78
N TYR A 94 -11.05 0.60 -6.42
CA TYR A 94 -12.39 0.08 -6.27
C TYR A 94 -12.36 -1.44 -6.14
N TYR A 95 -12.81 -1.92 -4.99
CA TYR A 95 -13.01 -3.34 -4.73
C TYR A 95 -14.48 -3.70 -4.90
N HIS A 96 -14.74 -4.80 -5.59
CA HIS A 96 -16.07 -5.35 -5.73
C HIS A 96 -16.12 -6.85 -5.45
N GLN A 97 -16.99 -7.24 -4.52
CA GLN A 97 -17.27 -8.65 -4.23
C GLN A 97 -18.31 -9.17 -5.24
N LEU A 98 -17.87 -10.00 -6.18
CA LEU A 98 -18.73 -10.58 -7.21
C LEU A 98 -19.62 -11.71 -6.68
N THR A 99 -19.03 -12.57 -5.83
CA THR A 99 -19.72 -13.69 -5.15
C THR A 99 -19.16 -13.84 -3.74
N ASP A 100 -19.70 -14.75 -2.94
CA ASP A 100 -19.15 -15.04 -1.60
C ASP A 100 -17.67 -15.46 -1.63
N ASP A 101 -17.21 -16.00 -2.75
CA ASP A 101 -15.86 -16.53 -2.92
C ASP A 101 -14.97 -15.66 -3.83
N ILE A 102 -15.51 -14.76 -4.66
CA ILE A 102 -14.78 -14.05 -5.72
C ILE A 102 -14.87 -12.54 -5.51
N GLY A 103 -13.72 -11.89 -5.44
CA GLY A 103 -13.57 -10.43 -5.41
C GLY A 103 -12.67 -9.94 -6.54
N ILE A 104 -12.92 -8.71 -7.00
CA ILE A 104 -12.11 -7.98 -7.99
C ILE A 104 -11.71 -6.64 -7.39
N ASP A 105 -10.46 -6.26 -7.61
CA ASP A 105 -9.88 -5.00 -7.17
C ASP A 105 -9.15 -4.33 -8.32
N VAL A 106 -9.45 -3.06 -8.57
CA VAL A 106 -8.77 -2.24 -9.57
C VAL A 106 -8.33 -0.94 -8.91
N GLY A 107 -7.12 -0.49 -9.21
CA GLY A 107 -6.64 0.74 -8.59
C GLY A 107 -5.38 1.29 -9.22
N LEU A 108 -4.95 2.40 -8.63
CA LEU A 108 -3.71 3.09 -8.95
C LEU A 108 -2.84 3.16 -7.70
N LEU A 109 -1.54 3.14 -7.91
CA LEU A 109 -0.52 3.30 -6.90
C LEU A 109 0.53 4.27 -7.43
N GLN A 110 0.80 5.34 -6.67
CA GLN A 110 1.85 6.31 -6.95
C GLN A 110 2.94 6.14 -5.91
N PHE A 111 4.11 5.73 -6.35
CA PHE A 111 5.35 5.79 -5.56
C PHE A 111 5.92 7.21 -5.65
N TYR A 112 6.22 7.80 -4.51
CA TYR A 112 6.78 9.14 -4.40
C TYR A 112 7.99 9.15 -3.46
N TYR A 113 9.07 9.74 -3.93
CA TYR A 113 10.35 9.79 -3.21
C TYR A 113 10.75 11.25 -2.93
N PRO A 114 10.35 11.85 -1.79
CA PRO A 114 10.50 13.27 -1.52
C PRO A 114 11.97 13.75 -1.45
N ASP A 115 12.89 12.88 -1.03
CA ASP A 115 14.31 13.23 -0.85
C ASP A 115 15.16 12.92 -2.08
N HIS A 116 14.53 12.48 -3.14
CA HIS A 116 15.20 12.01 -4.33
C HIS A 116 16.06 13.13 -4.96
N LYS A 117 17.36 12.89 -5.01
CA LYS A 117 18.26 13.61 -5.92
C LYS A 117 18.11 12.93 -7.27
N LYS A 118 17.63 13.69 -8.26
CA LYS A 118 17.43 13.18 -9.62
C LYS A 118 18.58 12.28 -10.05
N TYR A 119 18.32 10.99 -10.22
CA TYR A 119 19.31 10.07 -10.76
C TYR A 119 19.45 10.39 -12.25
N ASN A 120 20.65 10.78 -12.68
CA ASN A 120 20.90 11.29 -14.06
C ASN A 120 19.98 12.43 -14.51
N GLY A 121 19.37 13.19 -13.59
CA GLY A 121 18.48 14.30 -13.92
C GLY A 121 16.99 13.91 -14.02
N GLU A 122 16.65 12.66 -13.80
CA GLU A 122 15.30 12.11 -13.97
C GLU A 122 14.62 11.80 -12.64
N ASN A 123 13.28 11.91 -12.63
CA ASN A 123 12.45 11.62 -11.46
C ASN A 123 12.18 10.11 -11.41
N ILE A 124 12.34 9.48 -10.25
CA ILE A 124 12.03 8.05 -10.04
C ILE A 124 10.59 7.79 -9.57
N ASP A 125 9.79 8.85 -9.37
CA ASP A 125 8.39 8.69 -9.01
C ASP A 125 7.66 7.87 -10.09
N THR A 126 6.91 6.88 -9.66
CA THR A 126 6.30 5.92 -10.58
C THR A 126 4.83 5.72 -10.26
N THR A 127 3.99 5.75 -11.30
CA THR A 127 2.57 5.41 -11.20
C THR A 127 2.32 4.02 -11.77
N GLU A 128 1.66 3.18 -11.02
CA GLU A 128 1.18 1.86 -11.46
C GLU A 128 -0.34 1.78 -11.47
N ALA A 129 -0.89 1.14 -12.50
CA ALA A 129 -2.26 0.62 -12.45
C ALA A 129 -2.22 -0.87 -12.11
N TYR A 130 -3.21 -1.33 -11.38
CA TYR A 130 -3.30 -2.75 -11.06
C TYR A 130 -4.73 -3.29 -11.17
N LEU A 131 -4.78 -4.60 -11.41
CA LEU A 131 -5.96 -5.43 -11.34
C LEU A 131 -5.63 -6.65 -10.48
N ALA A 132 -6.47 -6.92 -9.48
CA ALA A 132 -6.37 -8.13 -8.69
C ALA A 132 -7.69 -8.90 -8.71
N ALA A 133 -7.58 -10.21 -8.65
CA ALA A 133 -8.70 -11.12 -8.49
C ALA A 133 -8.44 -12.03 -7.30
N THR A 134 -9.41 -12.13 -6.42
CA THR A 134 -9.37 -13.01 -5.25
C THR A 134 -10.38 -14.13 -5.41
N TRP A 135 -9.96 -15.35 -5.17
CA TRP A 135 -10.82 -16.53 -5.06
C TRP A 135 -10.56 -17.23 -3.74
N LYS A 136 -11.51 -17.15 -2.82
CA LYS A 136 -11.39 -17.67 -1.45
C LYS A 136 -10.19 -17.03 -0.75
N TRP A 137 -9.13 -17.82 -0.55
CA TRP A 137 -7.88 -17.42 0.10
C TRP A 137 -6.73 -17.12 -0.88
N PHE A 138 -6.95 -17.30 -2.19
CA PHE A 138 -5.96 -17.07 -3.23
C PHE A 138 -6.21 -15.72 -3.90
N THR A 139 -5.15 -14.91 -4.05
CA THR A 139 -5.21 -13.62 -4.77
C THR A 139 -4.13 -13.59 -5.83
N ALA A 140 -4.52 -13.24 -7.05
CA ALA A 140 -3.60 -12.91 -8.15
C ALA A 140 -3.70 -11.41 -8.45
N LYS A 141 -2.58 -10.71 -8.48
CA LYS A 141 -2.49 -9.27 -8.81
C LYS A 141 -1.55 -9.08 -9.98
N TYR A 142 -2.01 -8.31 -10.96
CA TYR A 142 -1.19 -7.82 -12.07
C TYR A 142 -1.06 -6.30 -11.94
N SER A 143 0.17 -5.80 -11.98
CA SER A 143 0.48 -4.36 -11.98
C SER A 143 1.24 -4.00 -13.26
N ARG A 144 0.97 -2.79 -13.74
CA ARG A 144 1.66 -2.21 -14.88
C ARG A 144 2.00 -0.75 -14.60
N THR A 145 3.26 -0.39 -14.82
CA THR A 145 3.70 1.00 -14.80
C THR A 145 3.04 1.79 -15.92
N LEU A 146 2.56 2.99 -15.60
CA LEU A 146 1.99 3.96 -16.53
C LEU A 146 2.98 5.07 -16.89
N THR A 147 4.01 5.24 -16.09
CA THR A 147 5.13 6.17 -16.28
C THR A 147 6.40 5.35 -16.52
N ASP A 148 7.38 5.94 -17.18
CA ASP A 148 8.67 5.27 -17.32
C ASP A 148 9.34 5.19 -15.94
N TRP A 149 9.83 4.01 -15.59
CA TRP A 149 10.57 3.80 -14.35
C TRP A 149 12.01 4.28 -14.56
N GLY A 150 12.36 5.39 -13.91
CA GLY A 150 13.71 5.95 -14.00
C GLY A 150 13.98 6.76 -15.27
N GLY A 151 12.95 7.33 -15.90
CA GLY A 151 13.05 8.31 -16.98
C GLY A 151 12.81 7.78 -18.37
#